data_366cbc6e5c0f1617e1fbe92ad65c4b95
#
_entry.id   366cbc6e5c0f1617e1fbe92ad65c4b95
#
_cell.length_a   1.000
_cell.length_b   1.000
_cell.length_c   1.000
_cell.angle_alpha   90.00
_cell.angle_beta   90.00
_cell.angle_gamma   90.00
#
_symmetry.space_group_name_H-M   'P 1'
#
loop_
_entity.id
_entity.type
_entity.pdbx_description
1 polymer ?
#
loop_
_entity_poly.entity_id
_entity_poly.type
_entity_poly.pdbx_seq_one_letter_code
_entity_poly.pdbx_strand_id
1 'polypeptide(L)'
;MDELKRRGEKIEELRKDIEKITSSPKNKGHGASEFRAREEVKIEEVIAGNFFPTPFGSSFVRENYFPLDYRCGEVELFRIFQSSPQIISRLARDDRLKEIDLRQAVFLDTETTGLAGGTGTYIFLVGIGYFADNQFCIRQYFMRDYNEEPALLSALNDLLGNFKAVVTYNGKTFDLPLMESRYIMSGIKMNWEDPYHFDLLYPARRLWKRRLESCSLSTVEREILKVKRAEDVPGYLVPEIYFQYLKTRDARALKLVFEHNLQDVLSLVALVSKMCVLVENPLENAEGGVDILSLGKMFDEEKRYEQSSRYYTEALKYHLGEREREEILKLASFAYKKQGKWEEAEKLWKEIIKRSQEFIYYPYEELAKFYEHYLKDYPQAEQIVEEALGRVENIFQREKLQYRLNRIKKRRQATFL
;
A
#
# COMPACT_ATOMS: atom_id res chain seq x y z
N MET A 1 -11.94 -16.17 18.69
CA MET A 1 -11.98 -17.64 18.49
C MET A 1 -12.67 -18.03 17.19
N ASP A 2 -13.77 -17.39 16.79
CA ASP A 2 -14.49 -17.72 15.53
C ASP A 2 -13.71 -17.46 14.23
N GLU A 3 -12.86 -16.45 14.22
CA GLU A 3 -12.08 -16.10 13.02
C GLU A 3 -10.95 -17.11 12.74
N LEU A 4 -10.30 -17.61 13.78
CA LEU A 4 -9.30 -18.68 13.68
C LEU A 4 -9.93 -20.01 13.23
N LYS A 5 -11.14 -20.27 13.66
CA LYS A 5 -11.89 -21.47 13.28
C LYS A 5 -12.33 -21.42 11.80
N ARG A 6 -12.85 -20.26 11.36
CA ARG A 6 -13.18 -20.01 9.93
C ARG A 6 -11.96 -20.08 9.02
N ARG A 7 -10.79 -19.57 9.49
CA ARG A 7 -9.52 -19.73 8.75
C ARG A 7 -9.11 -21.19 8.64
N GLY A 8 -9.23 -21.96 9.72
CA GLY A 8 -8.94 -23.39 9.71
C GLY A 8 -9.84 -24.18 8.76
N GLU A 9 -11.15 -23.91 8.76
CA GLU A 9 -12.11 -24.54 7.85
C GLU A 9 -11.83 -24.21 6.39
N LYS A 10 -11.47 -22.97 6.08
CA LYS A 10 -11.12 -22.54 4.73
C LYS A 10 -9.80 -23.13 4.23
N ILE A 11 -8.81 -23.33 5.12
CA ILE A 11 -7.55 -24.02 4.81
C ILE A 11 -7.82 -25.48 4.47
N GLU A 12 -8.70 -26.14 5.23
CA GLU A 12 -9.07 -27.55 4.99
C GLU A 12 -9.84 -27.72 3.67
N GLU A 13 -10.71 -26.76 3.32
CA GLU A 13 -11.45 -26.75 2.06
C GLU A 13 -10.51 -26.56 0.87
N LEU A 14 -9.59 -25.61 0.97
CA LEU A 14 -8.57 -25.37 -0.07
C LEU A 14 -7.58 -26.52 -0.21
N ARG A 15 -7.20 -27.20 0.89
CA ARG A 15 -6.42 -28.45 0.80
C ARG A 15 -7.14 -29.52 0.00
N LYS A 16 -8.44 -29.68 0.22
CA LYS A 16 -9.26 -30.62 -0.55
C LYS A 16 -9.37 -30.22 -2.02
N ASP A 17 -9.41 -28.92 -2.32
CA ASP A 17 -9.43 -28.43 -3.70
C ASP A 17 -8.06 -28.61 -4.39
N ILE A 18 -6.97 -28.35 -3.70
CA ILE A 18 -5.60 -28.69 -4.17
C ILE A 18 -5.48 -30.21 -4.39
N GLU A 19 -5.98 -31.03 -3.48
CA GLU A 19 -6.02 -32.49 -3.65
C GLU A 19 -6.87 -32.92 -4.85
N LYS A 20 -7.99 -32.24 -5.15
CA LYS A 20 -8.81 -32.50 -6.35
C LYS A 20 -8.08 -32.13 -7.65
N ILE A 21 -7.39 -30.99 -7.64
CA ILE A 21 -6.60 -30.53 -8.81
C ILE A 21 -5.42 -31.48 -9.07
N THR A 22 -4.81 -32.02 -8.02
CA THR A 22 -3.69 -32.96 -8.09
C THR A 22 -4.11 -34.43 -8.17
N SER A 23 -5.39 -34.77 -7.98
CA SER A 23 -5.89 -36.12 -8.15
C SER A 23 -6.41 -36.36 -9.57
N SER A 24 -5.79 -37.29 -10.31
CA SER A 24 -6.32 -37.79 -11.59
C SER A 24 -7.74 -38.34 -11.42
N PRO A 25 -8.62 -38.28 -12.44
CA PRO A 25 -9.96 -38.82 -12.34
C PRO A 25 -9.88 -40.32 -12.00
N LYS A 26 -10.46 -40.68 -10.87
CA LYS A 26 -10.50 -42.10 -10.40
C LYS A 26 -11.30 -42.91 -11.40
N ASN A 27 -10.58 -43.76 -12.16
CA ASN A 27 -11.22 -44.89 -12.80
C ASN A 27 -11.74 -45.84 -11.71
N LYS A 28 -13.05 -46.00 -11.60
CA LYS A 28 -13.70 -46.94 -10.70
C LYS A 28 -13.38 -48.37 -11.16
N GLY A 29 -12.39 -48.99 -10.55
CA GLY A 29 -12.07 -50.38 -10.72
C GLY A 29 -11.60 -50.95 -9.38
N HIS A 30 -12.31 -51.94 -8.86
CA HIS A 30 -12.02 -52.69 -7.64
C HIS A 30 -10.69 -53.46 -7.76
N GLY A 31 -9.85 -53.40 -6.74
CA GLY A 31 -8.81 -54.38 -6.52
C GLY A 31 -7.50 -53.83 -6.01
N ALA A 32 -7.12 -54.28 -4.78
CA ALA A 32 -5.76 -54.34 -4.20
C ALA A 32 -4.90 -53.07 -4.18
N SER A 33 -4.46 -52.72 -2.98
CA SER A 33 -3.49 -51.65 -2.65
C SER A 33 -2.12 -51.90 -3.31
N GLU A 34 -1.94 -51.45 -4.52
CA GLU A 34 -0.63 -51.15 -5.07
C GLU A 34 -0.36 -49.67 -4.83
N PHE A 35 0.72 -49.36 -4.15
CA PHE A 35 1.34 -48.03 -4.14
C PHE A 35 1.70 -47.71 -5.60
N ARG A 36 0.75 -47.20 -6.38
CA ARG A 36 1.09 -46.60 -7.67
C ARG A 36 1.96 -45.39 -7.36
N ALA A 37 3.20 -45.41 -7.81
CA ALA A 37 4.06 -44.27 -7.90
C ALA A 37 3.21 -43.15 -8.55
N ARG A 38 3.01 -42.01 -7.85
CA ARG A 38 2.31 -40.84 -8.42
C ARG A 38 3.13 -40.45 -9.64
N GLU A 39 2.45 -40.29 -10.77
CA GLU A 39 3.05 -39.88 -12.03
C GLU A 39 3.65 -38.47 -11.84
N GLU A 40 4.96 -38.33 -12.03
CA GLU A 40 5.62 -37.03 -12.02
C GLU A 40 5.11 -36.22 -13.19
N VAL A 41 4.66 -34.97 -12.92
CA VAL A 41 4.24 -34.01 -13.95
C VAL A 41 5.24 -32.88 -13.95
N LYS A 42 6.01 -32.75 -15.01
CA LYS A 42 7.06 -31.75 -15.11
C LYS A 42 6.49 -30.36 -15.32
N ILE A 43 7.25 -29.32 -14.94
CA ILE A 43 6.83 -27.94 -15.04
C ILE A 43 6.54 -27.53 -16.48
N GLU A 44 7.36 -27.97 -17.43
CA GLU A 44 7.20 -27.67 -18.86
C GLU A 44 5.96 -28.30 -19.51
N GLU A 45 5.35 -29.30 -18.87
CA GLU A 45 4.09 -29.91 -19.29
C GLU A 45 2.87 -29.08 -18.84
N VAL A 46 3.03 -28.22 -17.85
CA VAL A 46 1.95 -27.41 -17.22
C VAL A 46 2.07 -25.94 -17.56
N ILE A 47 3.29 -25.44 -17.58
CA ILE A 47 3.61 -24.03 -17.77
C ILE A 47 4.46 -23.89 -19.03
N ALA A 48 3.95 -23.12 -20.00
CA ALA A 48 4.75 -22.74 -21.17
C ALA A 48 5.92 -21.87 -20.74
N GLY A 49 7.15 -22.36 -20.90
CA GLY A 49 8.37 -21.67 -20.52
C GLY A 49 9.60 -22.32 -21.14
N ASN A 50 10.75 -21.69 -20.93
CA ASN A 50 12.03 -22.12 -21.49
C ASN A 50 13.10 -22.29 -20.42
N PHE A 51 14.09 -23.10 -20.70
CA PHE A 51 15.27 -23.25 -19.83
C PHE A 51 16.39 -22.34 -20.35
N PHE A 52 16.76 -21.35 -19.52
CA PHE A 52 17.86 -20.42 -19.81
C PHE A 52 19.16 -20.95 -19.21
N PRO A 53 20.20 -21.17 -20.01
CA PRO A 53 21.48 -21.61 -19.51
C PRO A 53 22.18 -20.51 -18.72
N THR A 54 22.78 -20.86 -17.59
CA THR A 54 23.61 -19.99 -16.76
C THR A 54 24.91 -20.72 -16.39
N PRO A 55 25.94 -20.07 -15.86
CA PRO A 55 27.14 -20.74 -15.35
C PRO A 55 26.86 -21.74 -14.23
N PHE A 56 25.70 -21.69 -13.59
CA PHE A 56 25.31 -22.54 -12.46
C PHE A 56 24.27 -23.60 -12.83
N GLY A 57 23.97 -23.79 -14.11
CA GLY A 57 22.90 -24.65 -14.58
C GLY A 57 21.83 -23.92 -15.36
N SER A 58 20.64 -24.50 -15.49
CA SER A 58 19.54 -23.91 -16.24
C SER A 58 18.46 -23.41 -15.30
N SER A 59 17.99 -22.19 -15.52
CA SER A 59 16.82 -21.61 -14.84
C SER A 59 15.58 -21.78 -15.71
N PHE A 60 14.46 -22.24 -15.13
CA PHE A 60 13.17 -22.25 -15.83
C PHE A 60 12.56 -20.87 -15.80
N VAL A 61 12.19 -20.33 -16.98
CA VAL A 61 11.61 -18.98 -17.12
C VAL A 61 10.36 -19.06 -17.99
N ARG A 62 9.26 -18.52 -17.45
CA ARG A 62 8.04 -18.23 -18.21
C ARG A 62 8.07 -16.77 -18.65
N GLU A 63 7.69 -16.50 -19.90
CA GLU A 63 7.55 -15.15 -20.45
C GLU A 63 6.12 -14.90 -20.89
N ASN A 64 5.60 -13.73 -20.51
CA ASN A 64 4.29 -13.25 -20.92
C ASN A 64 4.42 -11.83 -21.47
N TYR A 65 3.66 -11.50 -22.50
CA TYR A 65 3.70 -10.23 -23.18
C TYR A 65 2.30 -9.63 -23.22
N PHE A 66 2.18 -8.40 -22.78
CA PHE A 66 0.91 -7.67 -22.72
C PHE A 66 1.01 -6.41 -23.59
N PRO A 67 0.05 -6.16 -24.50
CA PRO A 67 0.00 -4.93 -25.23
C PRO A 67 -0.26 -3.76 -24.25
N LEU A 68 0.14 -2.55 -24.62
CA LEU A 68 0.04 -1.38 -23.73
C LEU A 68 -1.41 -0.99 -23.39
N ASP A 69 -2.37 -1.35 -24.22
CA ASP A 69 -3.82 -1.17 -23.99
C ASP A 69 -4.44 -2.29 -23.13
N TYR A 70 -3.66 -3.30 -22.72
CA TYR A 70 -4.10 -4.31 -21.78
C TYR A 70 -4.59 -3.65 -20.48
N ARG A 71 -5.72 -4.16 -19.96
CA ARG A 71 -6.35 -3.63 -18.76
C ARG A 71 -6.12 -4.55 -17.55
N CYS A 72 -5.48 -3.99 -16.53
CA CYS A 72 -5.45 -4.60 -15.21
C CYS A 72 -6.57 -3.95 -14.36
N GLY A 73 -7.66 -4.68 -14.15
CA GLY A 73 -8.90 -4.11 -13.62
C GLY A 73 -9.43 -3.00 -14.54
N GLU A 74 -9.58 -1.80 -14.00
CA GLU A 74 -10.05 -0.63 -14.76
C GLU A 74 -8.92 0.21 -15.38
N VAL A 75 -7.64 -0.16 -15.16
CA VAL A 75 -6.48 0.65 -15.55
C VAL A 75 -5.75 0.05 -16.74
N GLU A 76 -5.54 0.81 -17.78
CA GLU A 76 -4.73 0.44 -18.94
C GLU A 76 -3.24 0.63 -18.63
N LEU A 77 -2.37 -0.33 -19.04
CA LEU A 77 -0.96 -0.30 -18.69
C LEU A 77 -0.23 0.93 -19.20
N PHE A 78 -0.57 1.45 -20.39
CA PHE A 78 0.08 2.64 -20.94
C PHE A 78 -0.09 3.90 -20.09
N ARG A 79 -1.12 3.94 -19.22
CA ARG A 79 -1.38 5.07 -18.31
C ARG A 79 -0.19 5.41 -17.43
N ILE A 80 0.66 4.43 -17.14
CA ILE A 80 1.85 4.64 -16.32
C ILE A 80 2.81 5.68 -16.92
N PHE A 81 2.87 5.81 -18.23
CA PHE A 81 3.73 6.79 -18.91
C PHE A 81 3.22 8.23 -18.78
N GLN A 82 1.99 8.41 -18.31
CA GLN A 82 1.41 9.70 -17.98
C GLN A 82 1.70 10.10 -16.51
N SER A 83 2.29 9.20 -15.73
CA SER A 83 2.60 9.43 -14.32
C SER A 83 3.76 10.41 -14.18
N SER A 84 3.53 11.51 -13.46
CA SER A 84 4.54 12.52 -13.20
C SER A 84 5.59 12.03 -12.20
N PRO A 85 6.91 12.08 -12.54
CA PRO A 85 7.98 11.76 -11.60
C PRO A 85 7.91 12.58 -10.29
N GLN A 86 7.43 13.82 -10.36
CA GLN A 86 7.22 14.67 -9.18
C GLN A 86 6.14 14.11 -8.24
N ILE A 87 5.08 13.51 -8.82
CA ILE A 87 4.04 12.84 -8.02
C ILE A 87 4.58 11.53 -7.44
N ILE A 88 5.35 10.77 -8.21
CA ILE A 88 6.00 9.54 -7.74
C ILE A 88 6.92 9.85 -6.57
N SER A 89 7.78 10.85 -6.69
CA SER A 89 8.67 11.32 -5.63
C SER A 89 7.89 11.69 -4.36
N ARG A 90 6.78 12.42 -4.50
CA ARG A 90 5.88 12.78 -3.40
C ARG A 90 5.25 11.53 -2.75
N LEU A 91 4.74 10.62 -3.55
CA LEU A 91 4.16 9.35 -3.10
C LEU A 91 5.19 8.48 -2.36
N ALA A 92 6.41 8.42 -2.85
CA ALA A 92 7.51 7.69 -2.24
C ALA A 92 8.13 8.40 -1.03
N ARG A 93 8.00 9.73 -0.93
CA ARG A 93 8.78 10.62 -0.04
C ARG A 93 10.29 10.48 -0.26
N ASP A 94 10.69 10.33 -1.51
CA ASP A 94 12.08 10.23 -1.92
C ASP A 94 12.34 11.15 -3.12
N ASP A 95 13.10 12.22 -2.87
CA ASP A 95 13.39 13.23 -3.89
C ASP A 95 14.23 12.70 -5.05
N ARG A 96 14.94 11.58 -4.86
CA ARG A 96 15.71 10.91 -5.92
C ARG A 96 14.78 10.43 -7.06
N LEU A 97 13.53 10.08 -6.73
CA LEU A 97 12.54 9.62 -7.69
C LEU A 97 11.95 10.73 -8.59
N LYS A 98 12.35 11.99 -8.42
CA LYS A 98 11.96 13.08 -9.34
C LYS A 98 12.53 12.91 -10.77
N GLU A 99 13.57 12.11 -10.90
CA GLU A 99 14.24 11.83 -12.18
C GLU A 99 13.98 10.41 -12.68
N ILE A 100 13.06 9.67 -12.02
CA ILE A 100 12.75 8.30 -12.42
C ILE A 100 12.05 8.28 -13.78
N ASP A 101 12.54 7.45 -14.69
CA ASP A 101 11.79 7.00 -15.86
C ASP A 101 11.26 5.59 -15.60
N LEU A 102 9.95 5.44 -15.51
CA LEU A 102 9.31 4.15 -15.29
C LEU A 102 9.51 3.15 -16.44
N ARG A 103 9.96 3.60 -17.62
CA ARG A 103 10.42 2.70 -18.70
C ARG A 103 11.73 2.00 -18.35
N GLN A 104 12.50 2.57 -17.41
CA GLN A 104 13.76 2.01 -16.88
C GLN A 104 13.57 1.36 -15.50
N ALA A 105 12.33 1.09 -15.12
CA ALA A 105 11.99 0.40 -13.89
C ALA A 105 11.58 -1.04 -14.14
N VAL A 106 11.87 -1.91 -13.17
CA VAL A 106 11.25 -3.22 -13.06
C VAL A 106 10.16 -3.20 -11.98
N PHE A 107 9.15 -4.02 -12.20
CA PHE A 107 8.06 -4.30 -11.28
C PHE A 107 8.28 -5.70 -10.74
N LEU A 108 8.56 -5.81 -9.45
CA LEU A 108 9.06 -7.04 -8.84
C LEU A 108 8.12 -7.53 -7.75
N ASP A 109 7.85 -8.83 -7.79
CA ASP A 109 7.15 -9.58 -6.76
C ASP A 109 7.78 -10.96 -6.60
N THR A 110 7.81 -11.51 -5.37
CA THR A 110 8.46 -12.78 -5.07
C THR A 110 7.57 -13.74 -4.30
N GLU A 111 7.69 -15.05 -4.65
CA GLU A 111 7.10 -16.13 -3.87
C GLU A 111 8.18 -16.90 -3.11
N THR A 112 7.92 -17.15 -1.84
CA THR A 112 8.93 -17.66 -0.92
C THR A 112 8.46 -18.88 -0.13
N THR A 113 9.42 -19.63 0.41
CA THR A 113 9.13 -20.80 1.25
C THR A 113 8.65 -20.46 2.66
N GLY A 114 8.59 -19.17 3.03
CA GLY A 114 8.13 -18.74 4.35
C GLY A 114 7.83 -17.26 4.39
N LEU A 115 6.88 -16.87 5.23
CA LEU A 115 6.37 -15.48 5.38
C LEU A 115 7.19 -14.62 6.34
N ALA A 116 8.07 -15.24 7.14
CA ALA A 116 8.79 -14.53 8.23
C ALA A 116 10.16 -13.97 7.80
N GLY A 117 10.65 -14.31 6.59
CA GLY A 117 12.02 -14.01 6.18
C GLY A 117 13.06 -14.80 6.96
N GLY A 118 14.35 -14.44 6.82
CA GLY A 118 15.47 -15.07 7.49
C GLY A 118 16.23 -16.04 6.56
N THR A 119 17.42 -16.48 7.00
CA THR A 119 18.39 -17.24 6.18
C THR A 119 17.88 -18.60 5.70
N GLY A 120 16.86 -19.15 6.36
CA GLY A 120 16.22 -20.43 5.96
C GLY A 120 15.10 -20.27 4.94
N THR A 121 14.72 -19.03 4.56
CA THR A 121 13.69 -18.78 3.57
C THR A 121 14.32 -18.68 2.18
N TYR A 122 13.78 -19.45 1.24
CA TYR A 122 14.17 -19.42 -0.17
C TYR A 122 13.15 -18.65 -0.99
N ILE A 123 13.63 -17.99 -2.05
CA ILE A 123 12.79 -17.43 -3.10
C ILE A 123 12.69 -18.47 -4.20
N PHE A 124 11.52 -19.02 -4.45
CA PHE A 124 11.36 -20.06 -5.45
C PHE A 124 10.72 -19.58 -6.75
N LEU A 125 10.05 -18.41 -6.72
CA LEU A 125 9.52 -17.75 -7.91
C LEU A 125 9.77 -16.26 -7.80
N VAL A 126 10.30 -15.64 -8.86
CA VAL A 126 10.48 -14.19 -8.97
C VAL A 126 9.79 -13.72 -10.23
N GLY A 127 8.77 -12.87 -10.08
CA GLY A 127 8.11 -12.17 -11.17
C GLY A 127 8.76 -10.81 -11.40
N ILE A 128 9.21 -10.56 -12.64
CA ILE A 128 9.78 -9.28 -13.07
C ILE A 128 9.01 -8.78 -14.27
N GLY A 129 8.30 -7.67 -14.08
CA GLY A 129 7.66 -6.92 -15.16
C GLY A 129 8.51 -5.74 -15.61
N TYR A 130 8.56 -5.47 -16.91
CA TYR A 130 9.26 -4.33 -17.49
C TYR A 130 8.69 -3.97 -18.87
N PHE A 131 8.92 -2.74 -19.30
CA PHE A 131 8.50 -2.27 -20.63
C PHE A 131 9.60 -2.47 -21.66
N ALA A 132 9.27 -3.13 -22.77
CA ALA A 132 10.13 -3.30 -23.94
C ALA A 132 9.28 -3.40 -25.22
N ASP A 133 9.78 -2.89 -26.34
CA ASP A 133 9.19 -3.02 -27.68
C ASP A 133 7.68 -2.70 -27.75
N ASN A 134 7.25 -1.63 -27.06
CA ASN A 134 5.84 -1.22 -26.94
C ASN A 134 4.92 -2.27 -26.30
N GLN A 135 5.48 -3.13 -25.47
CA GLN A 135 4.74 -4.12 -24.67
C GLN A 135 5.20 -4.08 -23.22
N PHE A 136 4.37 -4.63 -22.34
CA PHE A 136 4.76 -4.96 -20.99
C PHE A 136 5.12 -6.45 -20.94
N CYS A 137 6.37 -6.73 -20.64
CA CYS A 137 6.91 -8.08 -20.56
C CYS A 137 6.96 -8.51 -19.11
N ILE A 138 6.50 -9.72 -18.79
CA ILE A 138 6.68 -10.33 -17.46
C ILE A 138 7.47 -11.60 -17.63
N ARG A 139 8.63 -11.67 -16.95
CA ARG A 139 9.43 -12.89 -16.79
C ARG A 139 9.25 -13.43 -15.39
N GLN A 140 8.95 -14.72 -15.30
CA GLN A 140 8.82 -15.45 -14.04
C GLN A 140 9.91 -16.50 -13.96
N TYR A 141 10.88 -16.28 -13.06
CA TYR A 141 12.01 -17.17 -12.82
C TYR A 141 11.65 -18.16 -11.73
N PHE A 142 11.72 -19.46 -12.02
CA PHE A 142 11.26 -20.51 -11.12
C PHE A 142 12.37 -21.47 -10.74
N MET A 143 12.47 -21.76 -9.45
CA MET A 143 13.38 -22.73 -8.87
C MET A 143 12.64 -24.06 -8.65
N ARG A 144 12.99 -25.09 -9.43
CA ARG A 144 12.37 -26.43 -9.34
C ARG A 144 12.86 -27.25 -8.16
N ASP A 145 14.08 -26.96 -7.69
CA ASP A 145 14.67 -27.54 -6.50
C ASP A 145 15.72 -26.59 -5.91
N TYR A 146 16.05 -26.73 -4.64
CA TYR A 146 16.96 -25.82 -3.92
C TYR A 146 18.34 -25.68 -4.56
N ASN A 147 18.84 -26.73 -5.24
CA ASN A 147 20.11 -26.67 -5.95
C ASN A 147 20.10 -25.79 -7.20
N GLU A 148 18.93 -25.33 -7.66
CA GLU A 148 18.78 -24.41 -8.79
C GLU A 148 18.80 -22.93 -8.40
N GLU A 149 18.85 -22.62 -7.10
CA GLU A 149 18.88 -21.23 -6.66
C GLU A 149 20.02 -20.40 -7.29
N PRO A 150 21.27 -20.88 -7.38
CA PRO A 150 22.32 -20.12 -8.05
C PRO A 150 22.03 -19.84 -9.53
N ALA A 151 21.38 -20.78 -10.23
CA ALA A 151 20.97 -20.58 -11.63
C ALA A 151 19.87 -19.53 -11.76
N LEU A 152 18.86 -19.55 -10.88
CA LEU A 152 17.81 -18.55 -10.82
C LEU A 152 18.39 -17.15 -10.57
N LEU A 153 19.24 -17.01 -9.55
CA LEU A 153 19.85 -15.73 -9.18
C LEU A 153 20.77 -15.18 -10.29
N SER A 154 21.52 -16.06 -10.97
CA SER A 154 22.35 -15.68 -12.12
C SER A 154 21.50 -15.16 -13.28
N ALA A 155 20.43 -15.86 -13.63
CA ALA A 155 19.51 -15.43 -14.70
C ALA A 155 18.80 -14.10 -14.37
N LEU A 156 18.49 -13.84 -13.09
CA LEU A 156 17.98 -12.57 -12.63
C LEU A 156 18.98 -11.43 -12.81
N ASN A 157 20.26 -11.66 -12.49
CA ASN A 157 21.31 -10.66 -12.62
C ASN A 157 21.45 -10.13 -14.03
N ASP A 158 21.31 -11.00 -15.05
CA ASP A 158 21.42 -10.62 -16.45
C ASP A 158 20.32 -9.64 -16.87
N LEU A 159 19.16 -9.73 -16.23
CA LEU A 159 18.05 -8.79 -16.47
C LEU A 159 18.18 -7.54 -15.62
N LEU A 160 18.35 -7.68 -14.30
CA LEU A 160 18.26 -6.56 -13.35
C LEU A 160 19.32 -5.50 -13.57
N GLY A 161 20.53 -5.86 -14.01
CA GLY A 161 21.61 -4.92 -14.31
C GLY A 161 21.28 -3.87 -15.38
N ASN A 162 20.21 -4.07 -16.17
CA ASN A 162 19.78 -3.14 -17.20
C ASN A 162 18.82 -2.04 -16.70
N PHE A 163 18.37 -2.12 -15.43
CA PHE A 163 17.36 -1.22 -14.89
C PHE A 163 17.90 -0.40 -13.72
N LYS A 164 17.38 0.81 -13.58
CA LYS A 164 17.82 1.77 -12.57
C LYS A 164 16.84 1.89 -11.40
N ALA A 165 15.65 1.35 -11.54
CA ALA A 165 14.60 1.48 -10.56
C ALA A 165 13.81 0.19 -10.36
N VAL A 166 13.23 0.05 -9.18
CA VAL A 166 12.33 -1.05 -8.83
C VAL A 166 11.05 -0.52 -8.20
N VAL A 167 9.94 -1.12 -8.62
CA VAL A 167 8.63 -0.93 -8.02
C VAL A 167 8.19 -2.23 -7.37
N THR A 168 7.79 -2.19 -6.11
CA THR A 168 7.35 -3.36 -5.35
C THR A 168 6.11 -3.04 -4.51
N TYR A 169 5.58 -4.05 -3.85
CA TYR A 169 4.59 -3.88 -2.78
C TYR A 169 5.10 -4.51 -1.48
N ASN A 170 5.53 -3.71 -0.51
CA ASN A 170 6.21 -4.13 0.73
C ASN A 170 7.63 -4.68 0.54
N GLY A 171 8.22 -4.50 -0.63
CA GLY A 171 9.53 -5.06 -0.96
C GLY A 171 10.70 -4.46 -0.19
N LYS A 172 10.56 -3.24 0.36
CA LYS A 172 11.57 -2.62 1.23
C LYS A 172 11.86 -3.44 2.48
N THR A 173 10.85 -4.10 3.00
CA THR A 173 10.95 -4.85 4.25
C THR A 173 10.99 -6.36 4.05
N PHE A 174 10.69 -6.85 2.84
CA PHE A 174 10.61 -8.28 2.58
C PHE A 174 11.43 -8.71 1.35
N ASP A 175 11.01 -8.40 0.14
CA ASP A 175 11.59 -8.95 -1.08
C ASP A 175 13.06 -8.62 -1.26
N LEU A 176 13.44 -7.34 -1.19
CA LEU A 176 14.80 -6.92 -1.47
C LEU A 176 15.80 -7.39 -0.41
N PRO A 177 15.55 -7.25 0.91
CA PRO A 177 16.44 -7.79 1.93
C PRO A 177 16.61 -9.32 1.84
N LEU A 178 15.55 -10.03 1.47
CA LEU A 178 15.62 -11.48 1.26
C LEU A 178 16.46 -11.80 0.01
N MET A 179 16.23 -11.12 -1.10
CA MET A 179 17.05 -11.28 -2.32
C MET A 179 18.52 -11.03 -2.03
N GLU A 180 18.89 -9.92 -1.38
CA GLU A 180 20.26 -9.61 -0.99
C GLU A 180 20.87 -10.75 -0.15
N SER A 181 20.13 -11.25 0.83
CA SER A 181 20.56 -12.38 1.66
C SER A 181 20.82 -13.64 0.83
N ARG A 182 19.94 -13.94 -0.15
CA ARG A 182 20.10 -15.13 -1.02
C ARG A 182 21.30 -14.98 -1.95
N TYR A 183 21.55 -13.82 -2.53
CA TYR A 183 22.74 -13.53 -3.32
C TYR A 183 24.03 -13.72 -2.52
N ILE A 184 24.08 -13.19 -1.28
CA ILE A 184 25.23 -13.36 -0.38
C ILE A 184 25.46 -14.84 -0.07
N MET A 185 24.40 -15.58 0.30
CA MET A 185 24.52 -17.01 0.65
C MET A 185 24.92 -17.88 -0.53
N SER A 186 24.53 -17.53 -1.74
CA SER A 186 24.90 -18.23 -2.97
C SER A 186 26.29 -17.82 -3.50
N GLY A 187 26.95 -16.82 -2.87
CA GLY A 187 28.25 -16.32 -3.30
C GLY A 187 28.23 -15.62 -4.66
N ILE A 188 27.06 -15.15 -5.09
CA ILE A 188 26.87 -14.43 -6.35
C ILE A 188 26.81 -12.94 -6.07
N LYS A 189 27.63 -12.14 -6.75
CA LYS A 189 27.53 -10.69 -6.65
C LYS A 189 26.25 -10.21 -7.36
N MET A 190 25.41 -9.45 -6.66
CA MET A 190 24.23 -8.82 -7.25
C MET A 190 24.67 -7.66 -8.15
N ASN A 191 24.24 -7.65 -9.41
CA ASN A 191 24.59 -6.61 -10.40
C ASN A 191 23.73 -5.34 -10.28
N TRP A 192 22.92 -5.24 -9.27
CA TRP A 192 21.96 -4.18 -9.08
C TRP A 192 22.37 -3.31 -7.88
N GLU A 193 23.19 -2.31 -8.12
CA GLU A 193 23.73 -1.44 -7.06
C GLU A 193 22.77 -0.25 -6.81
N ASP A 194 22.16 -0.19 -5.62
CA ASP A 194 21.32 0.90 -5.11
C ASP A 194 20.25 1.42 -6.11
N PRO A 195 19.33 0.56 -6.59
CA PRO A 195 18.27 1.02 -7.50
C PRO A 195 17.34 2.01 -6.79
N TYR A 196 16.79 2.95 -7.54
CA TYR A 196 15.68 3.77 -7.04
C TYR A 196 14.51 2.87 -6.67
N HIS A 197 14.07 2.91 -5.43
CA HIS A 197 13.03 1.98 -4.95
C HIS A 197 11.71 2.70 -4.65
N PHE A 198 10.67 2.36 -5.40
CA PHE A 198 9.31 2.82 -5.16
C PHE A 198 8.45 1.69 -4.58
N ASP A 199 8.36 1.62 -3.25
CA ASP A 199 7.49 0.66 -2.55
C ASP A 199 6.08 1.23 -2.39
N LEU A 200 5.11 0.57 -3.01
CA LEU A 200 3.73 1.04 -3.11
C LEU A 200 2.90 0.84 -1.84
N LEU A 201 3.34 0.03 -0.87
CA LEU A 201 2.61 -0.17 0.39
C LEU A 201 2.48 1.13 1.18
N TYR A 202 3.54 1.92 1.23
CA TYR A 202 3.54 3.17 2.02
C TYR A 202 2.58 4.21 1.47
N PRO A 203 2.58 4.54 0.18
CA PRO A 203 1.57 5.44 -0.39
C PRO A 203 0.16 4.84 -0.35
N ALA A 204 -0.03 3.53 -0.55
CA ALA A 204 -1.34 2.88 -0.41
C ALA A 204 -1.92 3.10 0.99
N ARG A 205 -1.11 2.92 2.04
CA ARG A 205 -1.53 3.18 3.42
C ARG A 205 -1.88 4.66 3.66
N ARG A 206 -1.13 5.61 3.09
CA ARG A 206 -1.43 7.04 3.24
C ARG A 206 -2.72 7.44 2.55
N LEU A 207 -2.96 6.89 1.36
CA LEU A 207 -4.15 7.23 0.57
C LEU A 207 -5.40 6.52 1.09
N TRP A 208 -5.32 5.21 1.40
CA TRP A 208 -6.51 4.38 1.54
C TRP A 208 -6.68 3.63 2.87
N LYS A 209 -5.70 3.67 3.80
CA LYS A 209 -5.82 2.96 5.10
C LYS A 209 -7.09 3.31 5.89
N ARG A 210 -7.65 4.51 5.68
CA ARG A 210 -8.86 4.97 6.36
C ARG A 210 -10.14 4.41 5.75
N ARG A 211 -10.09 4.03 4.49
CA ARG A 211 -11.21 3.48 3.73
C ARG A 211 -11.19 1.97 3.67
N LEU A 212 -10.02 1.39 3.58
CA LEU A 212 -9.85 -0.05 3.40
C LEU A 212 -9.72 -0.77 4.74
N GLU A 213 -10.29 -1.96 4.82
CA GLU A 213 -10.13 -2.88 5.96
C GLU A 213 -8.65 -3.29 6.13
N SER A 214 -7.96 -3.51 5.02
CA SER A 214 -6.54 -3.85 4.94
C SER A 214 -5.90 -3.15 3.75
N CYS A 215 -4.59 -2.85 3.87
CA CYS A 215 -3.77 -2.44 2.73
C CYS A 215 -2.88 -3.60 2.23
N SER A 216 -3.38 -4.84 2.24
CA SER A 216 -2.74 -5.93 1.48
C SER A 216 -2.93 -5.68 -0.03
N LEU A 217 -2.02 -6.19 -0.88
CA LEU A 217 -2.13 -6.02 -2.33
C LEU A 217 -3.48 -6.54 -2.84
N SER A 218 -3.90 -7.72 -2.40
CA SER A 218 -5.19 -8.32 -2.78
C SER A 218 -6.41 -7.46 -2.41
N THR A 219 -6.38 -6.77 -1.25
CA THR A 219 -7.46 -5.84 -0.88
C THR A 219 -7.44 -4.61 -1.76
N VAL A 220 -6.25 -4.05 -2.04
CA VAL A 220 -6.09 -2.87 -2.91
C VAL A 220 -6.50 -3.20 -4.35
N GLU A 221 -6.15 -4.37 -4.85
CA GLU A 221 -6.62 -4.84 -6.16
C GLU A 221 -8.14 -4.89 -6.27
N ARG A 222 -8.78 -5.55 -5.31
CA ARG A 222 -10.24 -5.69 -5.32
C ARG A 222 -10.95 -4.35 -5.18
N GLU A 223 -10.51 -3.52 -4.22
CA GLU A 223 -11.25 -2.31 -3.83
C GLU A 223 -10.85 -1.08 -4.65
N ILE A 224 -9.59 -0.98 -5.10
CA ILE A 224 -9.08 0.20 -5.80
C ILE A 224 -8.95 -0.02 -7.30
N LEU A 225 -8.34 -1.14 -7.71
CA LEU A 225 -8.13 -1.47 -9.12
C LEU A 225 -9.33 -2.17 -9.74
N LYS A 226 -10.25 -2.70 -8.93
CA LYS A 226 -11.42 -3.51 -9.35
C LYS A 226 -11.01 -4.78 -10.11
N VAL A 227 -9.85 -5.31 -9.76
CA VAL A 227 -9.37 -6.60 -10.28
C VAL A 227 -10.20 -7.72 -9.70
N LYS A 228 -10.66 -8.62 -10.58
CA LYS A 228 -11.38 -9.85 -10.22
C LYS A 228 -10.49 -11.02 -10.60
N ARG A 229 -9.93 -11.71 -9.61
CA ARG A 229 -9.18 -12.95 -9.82
C ARG A 229 -10.18 -14.10 -9.94
N ALA A 230 -10.19 -14.79 -11.05
CA ALA A 230 -11.14 -15.89 -11.31
C ALA A 230 -10.81 -17.13 -10.48
N GLU A 231 -9.53 -17.50 -10.47
CA GLU A 231 -8.98 -18.61 -9.68
C GLU A 231 -7.73 -18.08 -8.97
N ASP A 232 -7.82 -17.81 -7.67
CA ASP A 232 -6.69 -17.28 -6.90
C ASP A 232 -6.39 -18.19 -5.72
N VAL A 233 -5.10 -18.40 -5.48
CA VAL A 233 -4.60 -19.04 -4.28
C VAL A 233 -4.27 -17.98 -3.25
N PRO A 234 -4.79 -18.08 -2.01
CA PRO A 234 -4.36 -17.18 -0.96
C PRO A 234 -2.84 -17.26 -0.75
N GLY A 235 -2.14 -16.11 -0.71
CA GLY A 235 -0.69 -16.05 -0.62
C GLY A 235 -0.08 -16.88 0.52
N TYR A 236 -0.81 -17.07 1.64
CA TYR A 236 -0.33 -17.92 2.74
C TYR A 236 -0.30 -19.42 2.41
N LEU A 237 -0.95 -19.88 1.33
CA LEU A 237 -0.91 -21.27 0.86
C LEU A 237 0.16 -21.51 -0.22
N VAL A 238 0.71 -20.46 -0.80
CA VAL A 238 1.71 -20.55 -1.87
C VAL A 238 2.93 -21.37 -1.44
N PRO A 239 3.50 -21.19 -0.22
CA PRO A 239 4.60 -22.03 0.26
C PRO A 239 4.21 -23.52 0.35
N GLU A 240 2.98 -23.83 0.77
CA GLU A 240 2.51 -25.21 0.91
C GLU A 240 2.42 -25.92 -0.46
N ILE A 241 1.94 -25.21 -1.49
CA ILE A 241 1.89 -25.72 -2.88
C ILE A 241 3.31 -26.05 -3.37
N TYR A 242 4.28 -25.18 -3.11
CA TYR A 242 5.66 -25.43 -3.49
C TYR A 242 6.26 -26.63 -2.75
N PHE A 243 6.06 -26.74 -1.44
CA PHE A 243 6.50 -27.92 -0.67
C PHE A 243 5.85 -29.22 -1.14
N GLN A 244 4.57 -29.17 -1.52
CA GLN A 244 3.89 -30.33 -2.09
C GLN A 244 4.52 -30.72 -3.43
N TYR A 245 4.81 -29.73 -4.31
CA TYR A 245 5.52 -29.95 -5.56
C TYR A 245 6.90 -30.58 -5.33
N LEU A 246 7.70 -30.08 -4.39
CA LEU A 246 9.02 -30.66 -4.08
C LEU A 246 8.91 -32.12 -3.65
N LYS A 247 7.85 -32.48 -2.92
CA LYS A 247 7.63 -33.86 -2.43
C LYS A 247 7.09 -34.80 -3.50
N THR A 248 6.22 -34.29 -4.38
CA THR A 248 5.48 -35.16 -5.33
C THR A 248 6.00 -35.08 -6.75
N ARG A 249 6.73 -34.02 -7.08
CA ARG A 249 7.15 -33.64 -8.43
C ARG A 249 5.98 -33.46 -9.40
N ASP A 250 4.80 -33.15 -8.87
CA ASP A 250 3.60 -32.82 -9.62
C ASP A 250 3.44 -31.30 -9.72
N ALA A 251 3.70 -30.74 -10.91
CA ALA A 251 3.69 -29.29 -11.14
C ALA A 251 2.28 -28.69 -11.36
N ARG A 252 1.22 -29.49 -11.42
CA ARG A 252 -0.12 -29.00 -11.81
C ARG A 252 -0.63 -27.85 -10.95
N ALA A 253 -0.44 -27.93 -9.64
CA ALA A 253 -0.86 -26.88 -8.71
C ALA A 253 -0.03 -25.59 -8.81
N LEU A 254 1.20 -25.66 -9.33
CA LEU A 254 2.07 -24.49 -9.53
C LEU A 254 1.47 -23.48 -10.52
N LYS A 255 0.57 -23.91 -11.42
CA LYS A 255 -0.12 -23.00 -12.33
C LYS A 255 -0.81 -21.86 -11.57
N LEU A 256 -1.45 -22.16 -10.44
CA LEU A 256 -2.11 -21.16 -9.61
C LEU A 256 -1.10 -20.15 -9.01
N VAL A 257 0.09 -20.64 -8.62
CA VAL A 257 1.15 -19.78 -8.07
C VAL A 257 1.73 -18.85 -9.14
N PHE A 258 1.95 -19.37 -10.36
CA PHE A 258 2.41 -18.53 -11.47
C PHE A 258 1.37 -17.46 -11.86
N GLU A 259 0.08 -17.79 -11.89
CA GLU A 259 -0.97 -16.81 -12.19
C GLU A 259 -1.11 -15.79 -11.06
N HIS A 260 -0.96 -16.19 -9.79
CA HIS A 260 -0.94 -15.30 -8.63
C HIS A 260 0.15 -14.24 -8.78
N ASN A 261 1.40 -14.65 -8.88
CA ASN A 261 2.55 -13.75 -9.03
C ASN A 261 2.48 -12.89 -10.32
N LEU A 262 1.98 -13.45 -11.44
CA LEU A 262 1.74 -12.69 -12.67
C LEU A 262 0.78 -11.51 -12.44
N GLN A 263 -0.34 -11.79 -11.75
CA GLN A 263 -1.34 -10.78 -11.45
C GLN A 263 -0.79 -9.72 -10.48
N ASP A 264 0.00 -10.12 -9.48
CA ASP A 264 0.64 -9.20 -8.55
C ASP A 264 1.52 -8.20 -9.31
N VAL A 265 2.39 -8.68 -10.21
CA VAL A 265 3.24 -7.81 -11.04
C VAL A 265 2.43 -6.86 -11.93
N LEU A 266 1.36 -7.33 -12.58
CA LEU A 266 0.45 -6.47 -13.37
C LEU A 266 -0.18 -5.37 -12.52
N SER A 267 -0.57 -5.74 -11.30
CA SER A 267 -1.22 -4.83 -10.36
C SER A 267 -0.30 -3.73 -9.86
N LEU A 268 1.01 -3.96 -9.77
CA LEU A 268 1.98 -2.91 -9.44
C LEU A 268 1.95 -1.77 -10.47
N VAL A 269 1.91 -2.08 -11.77
CA VAL A 269 1.85 -1.08 -12.85
C VAL A 269 0.56 -0.27 -12.77
N ALA A 270 -0.58 -0.96 -12.66
CA ALA A 270 -1.89 -0.33 -12.55
C ALA A 270 -1.99 0.57 -11.30
N LEU A 271 -1.41 0.12 -10.20
CA LEU A 271 -1.46 0.83 -8.93
C LEU A 271 -0.64 2.13 -8.95
N VAL A 272 0.54 2.14 -9.57
CA VAL A 272 1.30 3.38 -9.79
C VAL A 272 0.45 4.40 -10.54
N SER A 273 -0.17 3.99 -11.65
CA SER A 273 -1.03 4.85 -12.48
C SER A 273 -2.22 5.39 -11.68
N LYS A 274 -2.94 4.52 -10.95
CA LYS A 274 -4.10 4.90 -10.14
C LYS A 274 -3.74 5.90 -9.04
N MET A 275 -2.61 5.70 -8.35
CA MET A 275 -2.10 6.63 -7.34
C MET A 275 -1.75 7.99 -7.93
N CYS A 276 -1.05 8.01 -9.08
CA CYS A 276 -0.66 9.25 -9.72
C CYS A 276 -1.87 10.05 -10.18
N VAL A 277 -2.83 9.42 -10.84
CA VAL A 277 -4.08 10.06 -11.29
C VAL A 277 -4.89 10.62 -10.12
N LEU A 278 -4.98 9.87 -9.00
CA LEU A 278 -5.67 10.34 -7.80
C LEU A 278 -5.00 11.59 -7.20
N VAL A 279 -3.67 11.63 -7.15
CA VAL A 279 -2.93 12.78 -6.58
C VAL A 279 -2.93 13.98 -7.52
N GLU A 280 -2.94 13.75 -8.84
CA GLU A 280 -2.98 14.81 -9.85
C GLU A 280 -4.34 15.49 -9.93
N ASN A 281 -5.42 14.70 -9.96
CA ASN A 281 -6.80 15.17 -10.08
C ASN A 281 -7.68 14.60 -8.95
N PRO A 282 -7.46 15.06 -7.69
CA PRO A 282 -8.09 14.47 -6.51
C PRO A 282 -9.62 14.49 -6.54
N LEU A 283 -10.21 15.61 -6.98
CA LEU A 283 -11.66 15.80 -6.92
C LEU A 283 -12.43 14.97 -7.96
N GLU A 284 -11.76 14.58 -9.03
CA GLU A 284 -12.34 13.76 -10.11
C GLU A 284 -12.19 12.26 -9.81
N ASN A 285 -11.16 11.87 -9.04
CA ASN A 285 -10.76 10.47 -8.89
C ASN A 285 -10.89 9.92 -7.46
N ALA A 286 -11.22 10.76 -6.47
CA ALA A 286 -11.50 10.29 -5.11
C ALA A 286 -12.88 9.66 -5.03
N GLU A 287 -12.98 8.50 -4.38
CA GLU A 287 -14.25 7.77 -4.21
C GLU A 287 -15.02 8.22 -2.96
N GLY A 288 -14.62 9.34 -2.34
CA GLY A 288 -15.34 9.91 -1.20
C GLY A 288 -14.52 10.87 -0.35
N GLY A 289 -15.16 11.46 0.66
CA GLY A 289 -14.56 12.47 1.52
C GLY A 289 -13.33 11.96 2.29
N VAL A 290 -13.27 10.67 2.59
CA VAL A 290 -12.13 10.05 3.31
C VAL A 290 -10.86 10.00 2.45
N ASP A 291 -11.00 9.76 1.14
CA ASP A 291 -9.86 9.82 0.21
C ASP A 291 -9.33 11.26 0.10
N ILE A 292 -10.26 12.24 -0.01
CA ILE A 292 -9.91 13.67 -0.06
C ILE A 292 -9.25 14.12 1.26
N LEU A 293 -9.73 13.64 2.41
CA LEU A 293 -9.07 13.85 3.71
C LEU A 293 -7.63 13.34 3.71
N SER A 294 -7.41 12.13 3.18
CA SER A 294 -6.06 11.52 3.11
C SER A 294 -5.11 12.36 2.25
N LEU A 295 -5.60 12.87 1.12
CA LEU A 295 -4.85 13.80 0.27
C LEU A 295 -4.58 15.14 0.97
N GLY A 296 -5.57 15.72 1.65
CA GLY A 296 -5.40 16.92 2.47
C GLY A 296 -4.28 16.75 3.49
N LYS A 297 -4.21 15.60 4.17
CA LYS A 297 -3.13 15.29 5.13
C LYS A 297 -1.77 15.18 4.45
N MET A 298 -1.69 14.60 3.25
CA MET A 298 -0.44 14.51 2.50
C MET A 298 0.11 15.91 2.17
N PHE A 299 -0.75 16.86 1.76
CA PHE A 299 -0.34 18.24 1.51
C PHE A 299 -0.01 19.01 2.80
N ASP A 300 -0.68 18.70 3.91
CA ASP A 300 -0.38 19.30 5.22
C ASP A 300 1.01 18.89 5.73
N GLU A 301 1.37 17.62 5.59
CA GLU A 301 2.71 17.10 5.90
C GLU A 301 3.81 17.79 5.08
N GLU A 302 3.52 18.15 3.82
CA GLU A 302 4.40 18.93 2.94
C GLU A 302 4.39 20.44 3.28
N LYS A 303 3.63 20.88 4.30
CA LYS A 303 3.41 22.30 4.67
C LYS A 303 2.74 23.13 3.57
N ARG A 304 2.07 22.48 2.63
CA ARG A 304 1.29 23.12 1.56
C ARG A 304 -0.12 23.43 2.05
N TYR A 305 -0.19 24.34 3.03
CA TYR A 305 -1.41 24.61 3.80
C TYR A 305 -2.58 25.13 2.98
N GLU A 306 -2.32 25.79 1.85
CA GLU A 306 -3.38 26.25 0.95
C GLU A 306 -4.09 25.08 0.28
N GLN A 307 -3.32 24.10 -0.24
CA GLN A 307 -3.89 22.88 -0.82
C GLN A 307 -4.56 22.02 0.25
N SER A 308 -3.92 21.83 1.40
CA SER A 308 -4.49 21.00 2.46
C SER A 308 -5.83 21.57 2.97
N SER A 309 -5.93 22.89 3.22
CA SER A 309 -7.18 23.50 3.65
C SER A 309 -8.29 23.39 2.60
N ARG A 310 -7.94 23.53 1.31
CA ARG A 310 -8.88 23.33 0.21
C ARG A 310 -9.44 21.90 0.20
N TYR A 311 -8.58 20.89 0.32
CA TYR A 311 -9.04 19.49 0.34
C TYR A 311 -9.82 19.15 1.61
N TYR A 312 -9.43 19.66 2.77
CA TYR A 312 -10.22 19.48 4.00
C TYR A 312 -11.61 20.08 3.86
N THR A 313 -11.71 21.31 3.34
CA THR A 313 -13.02 21.96 3.11
C THR A 313 -13.86 21.20 2.08
N GLU A 314 -13.23 20.67 1.04
CA GLU A 314 -13.94 19.86 0.04
C GLU A 314 -14.45 18.54 0.64
N ALA A 315 -13.63 17.88 1.46
CA ALA A 315 -14.02 16.63 2.13
C ALA A 315 -15.29 16.80 3.01
N LEU A 316 -15.50 17.97 3.60
CA LEU A 316 -16.70 18.27 4.41
C LEU A 316 -18.02 18.26 3.62
N LYS A 317 -17.98 18.36 2.29
CA LYS A 317 -19.16 18.29 1.43
C LYS A 317 -19.69 16.86 1.24
N TYR A 318 -18.89 15.85 1.58
CA TYR A 318 -19.26 14.45 1.46
C TYR A 318 -19.96 13.96 2.72
N HIS A 319 -20.65 12.82 2.56
CA HIS A 319 -21.18 12.11 3.72
C HIS A 319 -20.02 11.52 4.52
N LEU A 320 -19.92 11.91 5.79
CA LEU A 320 -18.85 11.54 6.72
C LEU A 320 -19.47 11.18 8.07
N GLY A 321 -18.84 10.26 8.79
CA GLY A 321 -19.11 10.05 10.20
C GLY A 321 -18.76 11.28 11.04
N GLU A 322 -19.37 11.41 12.23
CA GLU A 322 -19.14 12.57 13.10
C GLU A 322 -17.67 12.69 13.52
N ARG A 323 -16.98 11.56 13.73
CA ARG A 323 -15.55 11.55 14.09
C ARG A 323 -14.67 12.08 12.96
N GLU A 324 -14.92 11.62 11.72
CA GLU A 324 -14.18 12.10 10.55
C GLU A 324 -14.45 13.58 10.30
N ARG A 325 -15.68 14.00 10.44
CA ARG A 325 -16.07 15.42 10.29
C ARG A 325 -15.37 16.30 11.31
N GLU A 326 -15.36 15.93 12.58
CA GLU A 326 -14.66 16.66 13.63
C GLU A 326 -13.15 16.75 13.35
N GLU A 327 -12.54 15.62 12.96
CA GLU A 327 -11.12 15.59 12.58
C GLU A 327 -10.82 16.54 11.42
N ILE A 328 -11.67 16.55 10.38
CA ILE A 328 -11.48 17.43 9.22
C ILE A 328 -11.62 18.89 9.62
N LEU A 329 -12.64 19.26 10.40
CA LEU A 329 -12.82 20.64 10.89
C LEU A 329 -11.59 21.11 11.68
N LYS A 330 -11.06 20.23 12.55
CA LYS A 330 -9.84 20.50 13.29
C LYS A 330 -8.65 20.75 12.37
N LEU A 331 -8.38 19.84 11.44
CA LEU A 331 -7.24 19.94 10.51
C LEU A 331 -7.36 21.16 9.61
N ALA A 332 -8.55 21.42 9.08
CA ALA A 332 -8.82 22.61 8.26
C ALA A 332 -8.57 23.91 9.05
N SER A 333 -9.04 23.99 10.30
CA SER A 333 -8.83 25.17 11.15
C SER A 333 -7.34 25.45 11.38
N PHE A 334 -6.54 24.43 11.64
CA PHE A 334 -5.09 24.57 11.78
C PHE A 334 -4.41 24.94 10.46
N ALA A 335 -4.82 24.37 9.34
CA ALA A 335 -4.29 24.72 8.03
C ALA A 335 -4.59 26.19 7.68
N TYR A 336 -5.80 26.70 7.95
CA TYR A 336 -6.12 28.14 7.79
C TYR A 336 -5.32 29.02 8.74
N LYS A 337 -5.20 28.65 10.00
CA LYS A 337 -4.35 29.35 10.96
C LYS A 337 -2.90 29.47 10.48
N LYS A 338 -2.33 28.40 9.92
CA LYS A 338 -0.96 28.40 9.36
C LYS A 338 -0.80 29.31 8.14
N GLN A 339 -1.87 29.58 7.42
CA GLN A 339 -1.93 30.56 6.31
C GLN A 339 -2.17 31.99 6.79
N GLY A 340 -2.41 32.22 8.07
CA GLY A 340 -2.83 33.53 8.60
C GLY A 340 -4.29 33.89 8.28
N LYS A 341 -5.08 32.93 7.75
CA LYS A 341 -6.52 33.09 7.45
C LYS A 341 -7.35 32.87 8.72
N TRP A 342 -7.25 33.82 9.61
CA TRP A 342 -7.80 33.71 10.97
C TRP A 342 -9.32 33.67 11.02
N GLU A 343 -10.00 34.42 10.15
CA GLU A 343 -11.48 34.46 10.09
C GLU A 343 -12.07 33.11 9.68
N GLU A 344 -11.42 32.42 8.75
CA GLU A 344 -11.77 31.05 8.33
C GLU A 344 -11.55 30.07 9.48
N ALA A 345 -10.43 30.17 10.17
CA ALA A 345 -10.12 29.32 11.31
C ALA A 345 -11.13 29.55 12.46
N GLU A 346 -11.50 30.79 12.74
CA GLU A 346 -12.53 31.19 13.73
C GLU A 346 -13.88 30.52 13.47
N LYS A 347 -14.36 30.56 12.21
CA LYS A 347 -15.62 29.94 11.81
C LYS A 347 -15.62 28.44 12.12
N LEU A 348 -14.51 27.76 11.82
CA LEU A 348 -14.39 26.32 12.05
C LEU A 348 -14.32 25.99 13.55
N TRP A 349 -13.59 26.77 14.36
CA TRP A 349 -13.56 26.55 15.82
C TRP A 349 -14.93 26.74 16.45
N LYS A 350 -15.69 27.78 16.03
CA LYS A 350 -17.09 28.00 16.47
C LYS A 350 -18.00 26.85 16.02
N GLU A 351 -17.82 26.34 14.81
CA GLU A 351 -18.58 25.18 14.31
C GLU A 351 -18.33 23.94 15.15
N ILE A 352 -17.07 23.64 15.50
CA ILE A 352 -16.70 22.50 16.36
C ILE A 352 -17.39 22.62 17.72
N ILE A 353 -17.34 23.80 18.37
CA ILE A 353 -17.99 24.04 19.66
C ILE A 353 -19.50 23.82 19.57
N LYS A 354 -20.14 24.32 18.50
CA LYS A 354 -21.59 24.20 18.29
C LYS A 354 -22.04 22.77 18.05
N ARG A 355 -21.23 21.96 17.34
CA ARG A 355 -21.57 20.57 16.98
C ARG A 355 -21.31 19.59 18.10
N SER A 356 -20.24 19.80 18.84
CA SER A 356 -19.82 18.82 19.84
C SER A 356 -20.74 18.82 21.08
N GLN A 357 -21.27 17.65 21.39
CA GLN A 357 -22.01 17.42 22.65
C GLN A 357 -21.06 17.40 23.85
N GLU A 358 -19.84 16.84 23.65
CA GLU A 358 -18.80 16.81 24.67
C GLU A 358 -17.95 18.07 24.64
N PHE A 359 -17.31 18.36 25.79
CA PHE A 359 -16.39 19.50 25.86
C PHE A 359 -15.08 19.19 25.14
N ILE A 360 -14.77 19.99 24.12
CA ILE A 360 -13.50 19.95 23.39
C ILE A 360 -12.70 21.20 23.73
N TYR A 361 -11.57 21.03 24.40
CA TYR A 361 -10.74 22.14 24.93
C TYR A 361 -10.13 23.03 23.84
N TYR A 362 -9.54 22.42 22.77
CA TYR A 362 -8.70 23.17 21.83
C TYR A 362 -9.40 24.31 21.05
N PRO A 363 -10.66 24.23 20.61
CA PRO A 363 -11.29 25.31 19.87
C PRO A 363 -11.53 26.53 20.77
N TYR A 364 -11.86 26.34 22.04
CA TYR A 364 -11.96 27.43 23.02
C TYR A 364 -10.59 28.08 23.27
N GLU A 365 -9.55 27.28 23.41
CA GLU A 365 -8.18 27.79 23.58
C GLU A 365 -7.73 28.62 22.37
N GLU A 366 -7.99 28.15 21.15
CA GLU A 366 -7.60 28.85 19.93
C GLU A 366 -8.42 30.12 19.69
N LEU A 367 -9.72 30.09 19.95
CA LEU A 367 -10.54 31.28 19.92
C LEU A 367 -10.11 32.32 20.95
N ALA A 368 -9.85 31.91 22.19
CA ALA A 368 -9.34 32.81 23.23
C ALA A 368 -7.99 33.43 22.82
N LYS A 369 -7.07 32.66 22.22
CA LYS A 369 -5.80 33.19 21.68
C LYS A 369 -6.05 34.20 20.54
N PHE A 370 -6.96 33.88 19.65
CA PHE A 370 -7.30 34.74 18.51
C PHE A 370 -7.84 36.11 18.97
N TYR A 371 -8.83 36.10 19.84
CA TYR A 371 -9.40 37.37 20.38
C TYR A 371 -8.41 38.12 21.26
N GLU A 372 -7.64 37.43 22.12
CA GLU A 372 -6.67 38.06 23.03
C GLU A 372 -5.46 38.67 22.30
N HIS A 373 -4.91 37.98 21.34
CA HIS A 373 -3.60 38.35 20.76
C HIS A 373 -3.70 39.00 19.38
N TYR A 374 -4.63 38.51 18.55
CA TYR A 374 -4.74 38.97 17.16
C TYR A 374 -5.71 40.15 17.04
N LEU A 375 -6.96 39.98 17.48
CA LEU A 375 -7.98 41.06 17.46
C LEU A 375 -7.85 42.05 18.61
N LYS A 376 -7.19 41.67 19.72
CA LYS A 376 -7.14 42.42 20.97
C LYS A 376 -8.55 42.75 21.52
N ASP A 377 -9.52 41.90 21.20
CA ASP A 377 -10.88 41.94 21.71
C ASP A 377 -10.96 41.18 23.03
N TYR A 378 -10.56 41.86 24.11
CA TYR A 378 -10.54 41.30 25.44
C TYR A 378 -11.92 40.89 25.96
N PRO A 379 -13.02 41.63 25.72
CA PRO A 379 -14.36 41.21 26.08
C PRO A 379 -14.76 39.86 25.46
N GLN A 380 -14.54 39.65 24.15
CA GLN A 380 -14.82 38.39 23.49
C GLN A 380 -13.90 37.27 23.99
N ALA A 381 -12.62 37.56 24.21
CA ALA A 381 -11.69 36.58 24.78
C ALA A 381 -12.12 36.11 26.17
N GLU A 382 -12.61 37.05 27.03
CA GLU A 382 -13.14 36.77 28.37
C GLU A 382 -14.37 35.86 28.28
N GLN A 383 -15.34 36.20 27.45
CA GLN A 383 -16.57 35.42 27.25
C GLN A 383 -16.28 33.97 26.84
N ILE A 384 -15.39 33.75 25.86
CA ILE A 384 -15.03 32.42 25.40
C ILE A 384 -14.36 31.57 26.51
N VAL A 385 -13.51 32.20 27.32
CA VAL A 385 -12.83 31.46 28.42
C VAL A 385 -13.83 31.15 29.55
N GLU A 386 -14.76 32.06 29.88
CA GLU A 386 -15.80 31.83 30.87
C GLU A 386 -16.77 30.72 30.44
N GLU A 387 -17.18 30.70 29.16
CA GLU A 387 -17.95 29.58 28.60
C GLU A 387 -17.21 28.24 28.73
N ALA A 388 -15.91 28.19 28.40
CA ALA A 388 -15.09 27.01 28.54
C ALA A 388 -14.97 26.53 30.00
N LEU A 389 -14.84 27.47 30.96
CA LEU A 389 -14.77 27.19 32.40
C LEU A 389 -16.06 26.58 32.94
N GLY A 390 -17.20 26.92 32.36
CA GLY A 390 -18.51 26.35 32.70
C GLY A 390 -18.67 24.87 32.27
N ARG A 391 -17.88 24.42 31.30
CA ARG A 391 -17.99 23.08 30.70
C ARG A 391 -16.81 22.12 31.01
N VAL A 392 -15.64 22.67 31.35
CA VAL A 392 -14.42 21.90 31.56
C VAL A 392 -14.46 21.13 32.88
N GLU A 393 -14.24 19.80 32.79
CA GLU A 393 -14.13 18.92 33.98
C GLU A 393 -12.67 18.67 34.37
N ASN A 394 -11.75 18.64 33.39
CA ASN A 394 -10.34 18.38 33.63
C ASN A 394 -9.66 19.50 34.40
N ILE A 395 -9.11 19.20 35.56
CA ILE A 395 -8.52 20.16 36.50
C ILE A 395 -7.38 20.95 35.86
N PHE A 396 -6.47 20.30 35.12
CA PHE A 396 -5.33 20.99 34.48
C PHE A 396 -5.78 21.97 33.38
N GLN A 397 -6.82 21.59 32.61
CA GLN A 397 -7.39 22.49 31.60
C GLN A 397 -8.10 23.68 32.27
N ARG A 398 -8.83 23.43 33.37
CA ARG A 398 -9.48 24.46 34.16
C ARG A 398 -8.48 25.47 34.72
N GLU A 399 -7.37 25.03 35.29
CA GLU A 399 -6.30 25.91 35.79
C GLU A 399 -5.71 26.78 34.67
N LYS A 400 -5.43 26.19 33.51
CA LYS A 400 -4.95 26.96 32.34
C LYS A 400 -5.95 28.02 31.87
N LEU A 401 -7.21 27.70 31.83
CA LEU A 401 -8.28 28.66 31.48
C LEU A 401 -8.38 29.77 32.52
N GLN A 402 -8.33 29.45 33.81
CA GLN A 402 -8.39 30.42 34.92
C GLN A 402 -7.20 31.37 34.89
N TYR A 403 -5.98 30.83 34.63
CA TYR A 403 -4.78 31.67 34.45
C TYR A 403 -4.96 32.63 33.26
N ARG A 404 -5.49 32.14 32.12
CA ARG A 404 -5.76 32.96 30.94
C ARG A 404 -6.79 34.03 31.24
N LEU A 405 -7.88 33.69 31.91
CA LEU A 405 -8.93 34.62 32.28
C LEU A 405 -8.38 35.78 33.11
N ASN A 406 -7.60 35.48 34.14
CA ASN A 406 -6.97 36.52 35.01
C ASN A 406 -6.05 37.44 34.20
N ARG A 407 -5.31 36.91 33.23
CA ARG A 407 -4.43 37.67 32.35
C ARG A 407 -5.25 38.59 31.40
N ILE A 408 -6.32 38.08 30.82
CA ILE A 408 -7.21 38.86 29.94
C ILE A 408 -7.82 40.01 30.71
N LYS A 409 -8.35 39.77 31.92
CA LYS A 409 -8.94 40.80 32.79
C LYS A 409 -7.93 41.92 33.12
N LYS A 410 -6.69 41.57 33.42
CA LYS A 410 -5.63 42.58 33.65
C LYS A 410 -5.35 43.42 32.40
N ARG A 411 -5.28 42.81 31.21
CA ARG A 411 -5.04 43.53 29.96
C ARG A 411 -6.21 44.44 29.58
N ARG A 412 -7.42 43.95 29.76
CA ARG A 412 -8.63 44.76 29.55
C ARG A 412 -8.62 46.05 30.41
N GLN A 413 -8.30 45.91 31.70
CA GLN A 413 -8.18 47.08 32.61
C GLN A 413 -7.09 48.07 32.16
N ALA A 414 -5.95 47.59 31.73
CA ALA A 414 -4.84 48.42 31.26
C ALA A 414 -5.12 49.14 29.92
N THR A 415 -6.15 48.76 29.17
CA THR A 415 -6.51 49.41 27.91
C THR A 415 -7.47 50.58 28.14
N PHE A 416 -8.05 50.70 29.34
CA PHE A 416 -8.94 51.82 29.76
C PHE A 416 -8.22 52.89 30.59
N LEU A 417 -6.94 52.68 30.88
CA LEU A 417 -6.02 53.65 31.48
C LEU A 417 -5.10 54.24 30.40
#